data_6ca20ed8fd274fd9f40c76fd38862be3
#
_entry.id   6ca20ed8fd274fd9f40c76fd38862be3
#
_cell.length_a   1.000
_cell.length_b   1.000
_cell.length_c   1.000
_cell.angle_alpha   90.00
_cell.angle_beta   90.00
_cell.angle_gamma   90.00
#
_symmetry.space_group_name_H-M   'P 1'
#
loop_
_entity.id
_entity.type
_entity.pdbx_description
1 polymer ?
#
loop_
_entity_poly.entity_id
_entity_poly.type
_entity_poly.pdbx_seq_one_letter_code
_entity_poly.pdbx_strand_id
1 'polypeptide(L)'
;IPPRQDAANAPFLLLLNGDKLVPLNLSWAILLANFMDRLEPFAGLEISESDWRAMAASAVAETRKTYPFTPKAQLAGDLELMLTSLVAIARGQEPAVEVGALSLGDYAAEMTAPHRMDLMLSAMRRSGAWHCNQKCLHCYAAGQTLGETPELTTDQWKSLLEKLRRANIPQVTFTGGEPTLRPDLPELVEAAQWFVTRLNTNGRLLTPELC
;
A
#
# COMPACT_ATOMS: atom_id res chain seq x y z
N ILE A 1 7.08 -5.04 -3.83
CA ILE A 1 6.70 -6.47 -3.73
C ILE A 1 7.90 -7.28 -4.20
N PRO A 2 8.56 -8.05 -3.34
CA PRO A 2 9.65 -8.92 -3.74
C PRO A 2 9.13 -10.10 -4.58
N PRO A 3 9.96 -10.65 -5.48
CA PRO A 3 9.64 -11.85 -6.23
C PRO A 3 9.61 -13.09 -5.34
N ARG A 4 9.04 -14.17 -5.84
CA ARG A 4 9.15 -15.48 -5.20
C ARG A 4 10.61 -15.91 -5.13
N GLN A 5 11.01 -16.58 -4.05
CA GLN A 5 12.38 -17.03 -3.83
C GLN A 5 12.85 -18.08 -4.86
N ASP A 6 11.92 -18.82 -5.46
CA ASP A 6 12.16 -19.84 -6.48
C ASP A 6 12.07 -19.30 -7.92
N ALA A 7 11.70 -18.04 -8.11
CA ALA A 7 11.58 -17.41 -9.42
C ALA A 7 12.89 -16.70 -9.80
N ALA A 8 13.81 -17.41 -10.41
CA ALA A 8 15.18 -16.95 -10.70
C ALA A 8 15.29 -15.64 -11.49
N ASN A 9 14.24 -15.21 -12.19
CA ASN A 9 14.24 -14.00 -13.04
C ASN A 9 13.00 -13.11 -12.85
N ALA A 10 12.19 -13.35 -11.81
CA ALA A 10 11.02 -12.51 -11.58
C ALA A 10 11.45 -11.10 -11.12
N PRO A 11 10.87 -10.04 -11.68
CA PRO A 11 11.18 -8.68 -11.29
C PRO A 11 10.65 -8.36 -9.89
N PHE A 12 11.29 -7.41 -9.23
CA PHE A 12 10.64 -6.70 -8.14
C PHE A 12 9.51 -5.87 -8.72
N LEU A 13 8.41 -5.75 -8.00
CA LEU A 13 7.28 -4.95 -8.46
C LEU A 13 7.02 -3.77 -7.53
N LEU A 14 6.85 -2.63 -8.15
CA LEU A 14 6.27 -1.47 -7.52
C LEU A 14 4.79 -1.40 -7.87
N LEU A 15 3.95 -1.30 -6.85
CA LEU A 15 2.53 -1.01 -7.03
C LEU A 15 2.33 0.50 -6.88
N LEU A 16 1.92 1.16 -7.95
CA LEU A 16 1.66 2.58 -7.97
C LEU A 16 0.15 2.84 -8.06
N ASN A 17 -0.38 3.70 -7.19
CA ASN A 17 -1.81 4.05 -7.10
C ASN A 17 -2.76 2.85 -6.94
N GLY A 18 -2.23 1.68 -6.60
CA GLY A 18 -3.02 0.48 -6.37
C GLY A 18 -3.49 -0.27 -7.60
N ASP A 19 -3.09 0.15 -8.81
CA ASP A 19 -3.51 -0.45 -10.08
C ASP A 19 -2.37 -0.68 -11.07
N LYS A 20 -1.30 0.11 -11.02
CA LYS A 20 -0.18 0.00 -11.95
C LYS A 20 0.96 -0.80 -11.35
N LEU A 21 1.34 -1.88 -12.02
CA LEU A 21 2.47 -2.73 -11.66
C LEU A 21 3.68 -2.37 -12.51
N VAL A 22 4.69 -1.80 -11.87
CA VAL A 22 5.93 -1.37 -12.51
C VAL A 22 7.04 -2.36 -12.15
N PRO A 23 7.59 -3.11 -13.13
CA PRO A 23 8.70 -4.01 -12.88
C PRO A 23 9.99 -3.23 -12.65
N LEU A 24 10.73 -3.61 -11.62
CA LEU A 24 12.02 -3.04 -11.27
C LEU A 24 13.09 -4.12 -11.30
N ASN A 25 14.26 -3.76 -11.79
CA ASN A 25 15.43 -4.60 -11.58
C ASN A 25 15.91 -4.51 -10.12
N LEU A 26 16.78 -5.45 -9.70
CA LEU A 26 17.20 -5.54 -8.31
C LEU A 26 17.89 -4.26 -7.79
N SER A 27 18.72 -3.63 -8.61
CA SER A 27 19.45 -2.42 -8.18
C SER A 27 18.51 -1.23 -7.95
N TRP A 28 17.54 -1.04 -8.83
CA TRP A 28 16.52 -0.01 -8.70
C TRP A 28 15.56 -0.32 -7.54
N ALA A 29 15.20 -1.59 -7.34
CA ALA A 29 14.37 -1.98 -6.20
C ALA A 29 15.05 -1.69 -4.86
N ILE A 30 16.35 -2.00 -4.72
CA ILE A 30 17.12 -1.71 -3.49
C ILE A 30 17.28 -0.20 -3.31
N LEU A 31 17.58 0.55 -4.37
CA LEU A 31 17.75 1.99 -4.31
C LEU A 31 16.45 2.68 -3.88
N LEU A 32 15.33 2.28 -4.47
CA LEU A 32 14.02 2.81 -4.12
C LEU A 32 13.62 2.42 -2.69
N ALA A 33 13.81 1.17 -2.27
CA ALA A 33 13.52 0.73 -0.91
C ALA A 33 14.31 1.55 0.12
N ASN A 34 15.61 1.72 -0.10
CA ASN A 34 16.47 2.55 0.76
C ASN A 34 16.00 4.01 0.82
N PHE A 35 15.44 4.54 -0.26
CA PHE A 35 14.88 5.89 -0.28
C PHE A 35 13.55 5.94 0.49
N MET A 36 12.65 4.98 0.27
CA MET A 36 11.35 4.91 0.92
C MET A 36 11.46 4.73 2.45
N ASP A 37 12.40 3.92 2.92
CA ASP A 37 12.68 3.76 4.36
C ASP A 37 13.04 5.10 5.04
N ARG A 38 13.66 6.01 4.29
CA ARG A 38 14.03 7.35 4.79
C ARG A 38 12.92 8.37 4.66
N LEU A 39 12.01 8.12 3.74
CA LEU A 39 10.83 8.95 3.51
C LEU A 39 9.71 8.64 4.53
N GLU A 40 9.60 7.40 4.99
CA GLU A 40 8.54 6.94 5.90
C GLU A 40 8.32 7.85 7.13
N PRO A 41 9.39 8.33 7.84
CA PRO A 41 9.22 9.23 8.99
C PRO A 41 8.61 10.61 8.65
N PHE A 42 8.59 10.97 7.38
CA PHE A 42 8.05 12.25 6.89
C PHE A 42 6.65 12.11 6.28
N ALA A 43 6.02 10.97 6.42
CA ALA A 43 4.68 10.74 5.88
C ALA A 43 3.68 11.79 6.41
N GLY A 44 2.97 12.47 5.50
CA GLY A 44 2.02 13.53 5.85
C GLY A 44 2.66 14.87 6.26
N LEU A 45 3.97 15.02 6.20
CA LEU A 45 4.68 16.26 6.51
C LEU A 45 5.16 16.95 5.22
N GLU A 46 5.30 18.26 5.28
CA GLU A 46 6.03 19.00 4.25
C GLU A 46 7.52 18.74 4.39
N ILE A 47 8.16 18.38 3.29
CA ILE A 47 9.58 18.03 3.26
C ILE A 47 10.36 19.19 2.63
N SER A 48 11.35 19.70 3.35
CA SER A 48 12.24 20.72 2.81
C SER A 48 13.14 20.15 1.71
N GLU A 49 13.61 21.03 0.80
CA GLU A 49 14.55 20.60 -0.26
C GLU A 49 15.86 20.05 0.33
N SER A 50 16.31 20.57 1.47
CA SER A 50 17.50 20.07 2.17
C SER A 50 17.30 18.66 2.70
N ASP A 51 16.13 18.35 3.30
CA ASP A 51 15.82 17.03 3.82
C ASP A 51 15.67 16.02 2.67
N TRP A 52 15.01 16.43 1.59
CA TRP A 52 14.90 15.60 0.38
C TRP A 52 16.27 15.21 -0.17
N ARG A 53 17.19 16.18 -0.31
CA ARG A 53 18.57 15.93 -0.75
C ARG A 53 19.35 15.03 0.22
N ALA A 54 19.15 15.23 1.53
CA ALA A 54 19.79 14.39 2.56
C ALA A 54 19.31 12.94 2.49
N MET A 55 18.00 12.73 2.34
CA MET A 55 17.42 11.39 2.18
C MET A 55 17.95 10.70 0.92
N ALA A 56 17.95 11.39 -0.22
CA ALA A 56 18.46 10.85 -1.47
C ALA A 56 19.95 10.47 -1.36
N ALA A 57 20.78 11.35 -0.78
CA ALA A 57 22.19 11.07 -0.56
C ALA A 57 22.44 9.88 0.37
N SER A 58 21.63 9.75 1.43
CA SER A 58 21.66 8.64 2.37
C SER A 58 21.24 7.33 1.72
N ALA A 59 20.16 7.33 0.90
CA ALA A 59 19.71 6.15 0.16
C ALA A 59 20.79 5.64 -0.81
N VAL A 60 21.42 6.56 -1.55
CA VAL A 60 22.55 6.25 -2.46
C VAL A 60 23.73 5.66 -1.67
N ALA A 61 24.07 6.23 -0.51
CA ALA A 61 25.19 5.74 0.31
C ALA A 61 24.90 4.31 0.83
N GLU A 62 23.66 4.02 1.24
CA GLU A 62 23.26 2.69 1.69
C GLU A 62 23.29 1.68 0.54
N THR A 63 22.74 2.03 -0.62
CA THR A 63 22.75 1.18 -1.82
C THR A 63 24.18 0.83 -2.27
N ARG A 64 25.14 1.76 -2.10
CA ARG A 64 26.55 1.48 -2.41
C ARG A 64 27.19 0.42 -1.52
N LYS A 65 26.66 0.10 -0.36
CA LYS A 65 27.16 -1.03 0.43
C LYS A 65 26.92 -2.36 -0.28
N THR A 66 25.81 -2.46 -1.00
CA THR A 66 25.49 -3.64 -1.84
C THR A 66 26.19 -3.57 -3.20
N TYR A 67 26.33 -2.37 -3.77
CA TYR A 67 26.94 -2.13 -5.08
C TYR A 67 28.15 -1.19 -4.98
N PRO A 68 29.27 -1.62 -4.38
CA PRO A 68 30.40 -0.75 -4.05
C PRO A 68 31.11 -0.16 -5.27
N PHE A 69 31.04 -0.84 -6.43
CA PHE A 69 31.68 -0.42 -7.66
C PHE A 69 30.82 0.51 -8.53
N THR A 70 29.54 0.69 -8.20
CA THR A 70 28.67 1.62 -8.94
C THR A 70 28.99 3.06 -8.56
N PRO A 71 29.25 3.94 -9.52
CA PRO A 71 29.52 5.35 -9.23
C PRO A 71 28.38 6.03 -8.50
N LYS A 72 28.71 6.84 -7.48
CA LYS A 72 27.69 7.58 -6.70
C LYS A 72 26.79 8.45 -7.58
N ALA A 73 27.38 9.10 -8.60
CA ALA A 73 26.65 9.96 -9.52
C ALA A 73 25.64 9.19 -10.37
N GLN A 74 25.97 7.94 -10.76
CA GLN A 74 25.05 7.08 -11.48
C GLN A 74 23.82 6.71 -10.62
N LEU A 75 24.05 6.23 -9.40
CA LEU A 75 22.92 5.90 -8.48
C LEU A 75 22.06 7.12 -8.16
N ALA A 76 22.66 8.31 -8.04
CA ALA A 76 21.91 9.53 -7.82
C ALA A 76 21.05 9.90 -9.04
N GLY A 77 21.61 9.80 -10.25
CA GLY A 77 20.86 10.00 -11.50
C GLY A 77 19.75 8.96 -11.70
N ASP A 78 20.02 7.70 -11.40
CA ASP A 78 19.02 6.60 -11.45
C ASP A 78 17.85 6.88 -10.48
N LEU A 79 18.15 7.33 -9.26
CA LEU A 79 17.11 7.67 -8.27
C LEU A 79 16.26 8.85 -8.75
N GLU A 80 16.89 9.93 -9.24
CA GLU A 80 16.18 11.10 -9.76
C GLU A 80 15.28 10.73 -10.94
N LEU A 81 15.81 9.95 -11.89
CA LEU A 81 15.08 9.49 -13.06
C LEU A 81 13.88 8.62 -12.67
N MET A 82 14.07 7.70 -11.73
CA MET A 82 13.03 6.83 -11.20
C MET A 82 11.93 7.65 -10.52
N LEU A 83 12.27 8.53 -9.58
CA LEU A 83 11.30 9.33 -8.84
C LEU A 83 10.52 10.26 -9.77
N THR A 84 11.18 10.91 -10.72
CA THR A 84 10.54 11.77 -11.71
C THR A 84 9.55 10.97 -12.57
N SER A 85 9.94 9.78 -13.03
CA SER A 85 9.08 8.91 -13.84
C SER A 85 7.88 8.42 -13.04
N LEU A 86 8.08 7.99 -11.79
CA LEU A 86 6.99 7.54 -10.92
C LEU A 86 5.98 8.65 -10.62
N VAL A 87 6.46 9.88 -10.37
CA VAL A 87 5.58 11.04 -10.16
C VAL A 87 4.79 11.36 -11.44
N ALA A 88 5.41 11.31 -12.61
CA ALA A 88 4.73 11.51 -13.88
C ALA A 88 3.60 10.48 -14.08
N ILE A 89 3.91 9.18 -13.89
CA ILE A 89 2.92 8.10 -14.00
C ILE A 89 1.78 8.29 -12.98
N ALA A 90 2.10 8.65 -11.73
CA ALA A 90 1.10 8.89 -10.70
C ALA A 90 0.14 10.03 -11.04
N ARG A 91 0.61 11.02 -11.80
CA ARG A 91 -0.17 12.16 -12.30
C ARG A 91 -0.87 11.89 -13.66
N GLY A 92 -0.73 10.69 -14.22
CA GLY A 92 -1.25 10.37 -15.54
C GLY A 92 -0.50 11.03 -16.69
N GLN A 93 0.75 11.43 -16.46
CA GLN A 93 1.66 12.02 -17.45
C GLN A 93 2.61 10.96 -18.03
N GLU A 94 3.15 11.23 -19.20
CA GLU A 94 4.18 10.36 -19.80
C GLU A 94 5.49 10.45 -18.99
N PRO A 95 6.08 9.31 -18.59
CA PRO A 95 7.36 9.30 -17.90
C PRO A 95 8.52 9.62 -18.85
N ALA A 96 9.61 10.12 -18.29
CA ALA A 96 10.83 10.42 -19.04
C ALA A 96 11.55 9.20 -19.64
N VAL A 97 11.25 8.01 -19.10
CA VAL A 97 11.72 6.72 -19.61
C VAL A 97 10.54 5.80 -19.84
N GLU A 98 10.65 4.94 -20.84
CA GLU A 98 9.65 3.89 -21.03
C GLU A 98 9.69 2.94 -19.84
N VAL A 99 8.65 2.98 -19.02
CA VAL A 99 8.46 2.10 -17.88
C VAL A 99 7.53 0.98 -18.32
N GLY A 100 8.05 -0.23 -18.39
CA GLY A 100 7.22 -1.41 -18.66
C GLY A 100 6.10 -1.49 -17.62
N ALA A 101 4.90 -1.87 -18.06
CA ALA A 101 3.79 -2.15 -17.18
C ALA A 101 3.41 -3.63 -17.31
N LEU A 102 3.20 -4.29 -16.17
CA LEU A 102 2.67 -5.66 -16.14
C LEU A 102 1.19 -5.62 -15.79
N SER A 103 0.40 -6.46 -16.44
CA SER A 103 -0.94 -6.72 -15.98
C SER A 103 -0.90 -7.58 -14.70
N LEU A 104 -1.96 -7.50 -13.89
CA LEU A 104 -2.09 -8.38 -12.72
C LEU A 104 -2.10 -9.86 -13.13
N GLY A 105 -2.65 -10.18 -14.32
CA GLY A 105 -2.66 -11.54 -14.87
C GLY A 105 -1.26 -12.06 -15.16
N ASP A 106 -0.40 -11.24 -15.75
CA ASP A 106 0.99 -11.61 -16.05
C ASP A 106 1.80 -11.87 -14.77
N TYR A 107 1.50 -11.10 -13.72
CA TYR A 107 2.19 -11.25 -12.44
C TYR A 107 1.60 -12.33 -11.52
N ALA A 108 0.36 -12.76 -11.74
CA ALA A 108 -0.35 -13.67 -10.82
C ALA A 108 0.42 -14.97 -10.55
N ALA A 109 1.13 -15.51 -11.53
CA ALA A 109 1.95 -16.71 -11.38
C ALA A 109 3.15 -16.54 -10.42
N GLU A 110 3.64 -15.30 -10.27
CA GLU A 110 4.81 -14.95 -9.46
C GLU A 110 4.43 -14.42 -8.06
N MET A 111 3.14 -14.31 -7.75
CA MET A 111 2.68 -13.76 -6.47
C MET A 111 2.97 -14.71 -5.32
N THR A 112 3.56 -14.18 -4.26
CA THR A 112 3.80 -14.92 -3.01
C THR A 112 2.63 -14.84 -2.02
N ALA A 113 1.72 -13.88 -2.24
CA ALA A 113 0.56 -13.60 -1.40
C ALA A 113 -0.55 -12.95 -2.24
N PRO A 114 -1.79 -12.89 -1.76
CA PRO A 114 -2.85 -12.15 -2.42
C PRO A 114 -2.45 -10.70 -2.70
N HIS A 115 -2.82 -10.18 -3.87
CA HIS A 115 -2.55 -8.80 -4.25
C HIS A 115 -3.33 -7.77 -3.41
N ARG A 116 -4.48 -8.19 -2.88
CA ARG A 116 -5.35 -7.35 -2.03
C ARG A 116 -6.09 -8.21 -1.01
N MET A 117 -6.32 -7.66 0.17
CA MET A 117 -7.20 -8.23 1.18
C MET A 117 -8.34 -7.27 1.51
N ASP A 118 -9.56 -7.78 1.45
CA ASP A 118 -10.73 -7.04 1.91
C ASP A 118 -10.98 -7.42 3.37
N LEU A 119 -10.94 -6.42 4.26
CA LEU A 119 -11.04 -6.57 5.71
C LEU A 119 -12.40 -6.06 6.18
N MET A 120 -13.25 -6.97 6.61
CA MET A 120 -14.56 -6.63 7.16
C MET A 120 -14.42 -6.11 8.59
N LEU A 121 -14.21 -4.81 8.74
CA LEU A 121 -14.01 -4.17 10.04
C LEU A 121 -15.26 -4.17 10.90
N SER A 122 -16.44 -4.09 10.29
CA SER A 122 -17.71 -4.10 10.98
C SER A 122 -18.65 -5.17 10.41
N ALA A 123 -19.46 -5.76 11.26
CA ALA A 123 -20.45 -6.76 10.84
C ALA A 123 -21.70 -6.08 10.26
N MET A 124 -22.39 -6.77 9.33
CA MET A 124 -23.69 -6.32 8.82
C MET A 124 -24.78 -6.39 9.89
N ARG A 125 -24.65 -7.32 10.82
CA ARG A 125 -25.57 -7.53 11.96
C ARG A 125 -24.76 -7.61 13.25
N ARG A 126 -25.38 -7.09 14.31
CA ARG A 126 -24.83 -7.16 15.67
C ARG A 126 -25.96 -7.53 16.63
N SER A 127 -25.76 -8.56 17.46
CA SER A 127 -26.78 -9.05 18.39
C SER A 127 -28.12 -9.33 17.71
N GLY A 128 -28.10 -9.98 16.55
CA GLY A 128 -29.30 -10.31 15.77
C GLY A 128 -29.96 -9.12 15.01
N ALA A 129 -29.53 -7.89 15.25
CA ALA A 129 -30.08 -6.70 14.61
C ALA A 129 -29.19 -6.22 13.44
N TRP A 130 -29.80 -5.53 12.48
CA TRP A 130 -29.08 -4.87 11.41
C TRP A 130 -28.19 -3.75 11.97
N HIS A 131 -26.90 -3.80 11.67
CA HIS A 131 -25.90 -2.89 12.24
C HIS A 131 -25.47 -1.79 11.27
N CYS A 132 -25.38 -2.08 9.96
CA CYS A 132 -25.08 -1.03 8.99
C CYS A 132 -26.13 0.08 9.02
N ASN A 133 -25.71 1.34 8.94
CA ASN A 133 -26.61 2.51 8.96
C ASN A 133 -27.38 2.72 7.63
N GLN A 134 -27.27 1.79 6.69
CA GLN A 134 -28.00 1.79 5.41
C GLN A 134 -28.45 0.37 5.03
N LYS A 135 -29.62 0.26 4.40
CA LYS A 135 -30.19 -0.99 3.89
C LYS A 135 -30.27 -0.93 2.36
N CYS A 136 -29.13 -1.14 1.70
CA CYS A 136 -29.07 -1.13 0.24
C CYS A 136 -29.75 -2.38 -0.33
N LEU A 137 -30.60 -2.21 -1.36
CA LEU A 137 -31.32 -3.33 -2.00
C LEU A 137 -30.37 -4.33 -2.66
N HIS A 138 -29.23 -3.86 -3.17
CA HIS A 138 -28.21 -4.67 -3.86
C HIS A 138 -27.02 -5.06 -2.98
N CYS A 139 -27.16 -4.96 -1.66
CA CYS A 139 -26.06 -5.26 -0.75
C CYS A 139 -25.68 -6.73 -0.77
N TYR A 140 -24.50 -7.05 -1.29
CA TYR A 140 -23.99 -8.42 -1.36
C TYR A 140 -23.80 -9.07 0.02
N ALA A 141 -23.58 -8.26 1.06
CA ALA A 141 -23.33 -8.71 2.43
C ALA A 141 -24.62 -8.85 3.27
N ALA A 142 -25.77 -8.42 2.76
CA ALA A 142 -27.02 -8.39 3.53
C ALA A 142 -27.51 -9.77 4.00
N GLY A 143 -27.19 -10.82 3.24
CA GLY A 143 -27.56 -12.21 3.57
C GLY A 143 -26.57 -12.96 4.46
N GLN A 144 -25.46 -12.33 4.83
CA GLN A 144 -24.43 -13.00 5.64
C GLN A 144 -24.88 -13.09 7.10
N THR A 145 -24.90 -14.30 7.63
CA THR A 145 -25.28 -14.60 9.01
C THR A 145 -24.13 -14.46 10.01
N LEU A 146 -22.94 -14.06 9.54
CA LEU A 146 -21.70 -13.95 10.34
C LEU A 146 -21.74 -12.89 11.45
N GLY A 147 -22.86 -12.21 11.63
CA GLY A 147 -23.01 -11.10 12.58
C GLY A 147 -23.03 -11.47 14.06
N GLU A 148 -22.90 -12.73 14.40
CA GLU A 148 -22.80 -13.18 15.79
C GLU A 148 -21.35 -13.32 16.29
N THR A 149 -20.39 -13.30 15.36
CA THR A 149 -18.97 -13.31 15.74
C THR A 149 -18.57 -11.93 16.26
N PRO A 150 -17.96 -11.83 17.45
CA PRO A 150 -17.47 -10.55 17.95
C PRO A 150 -16.49 -9.92 16.96
N GLU A 151 -16.64 -8.61 16.73
CA GLU A 151 -15.67 -7.86 15.95
C GLU A 151 -14.31 -7.86 16.64
N LEU A 152 -13.24 -7.89 15.85
CA LEU A 152 -11.89 -7.79 16.38
C LEU A 152 -11.68 -6.42 17.05
N THR A 153 -10.90 -6.42 18.13
CA THR A 153 -10.46 -5.19 18.78
C THR A 153 -9.46 -4.43 17.91
N THR A 154 -9.22 -3.16 18.22
CA THR A 154 -8.21 -2.35 17.55
C THR A 154 -6.83 -3.02 17.54
N ASP A 155 -6.38 -3.55 18.68
CA ASP A 155 -5.08 -4.24 18.79
C ASP A 155 -5.03 -5.52 17.95
N GLN A 156 -6.13 -6.26 17.88
CA GLN A 156 -6.20 -7.44 17.02
C GLN A 156 -6.13 -7.08 15.55
N TRP A 157 -6.78 -5.99 15.13
CA TRP A 157 -6.68 -5.48 13.76
C TRP A 157 -5.27 -5.01 13.44
N LYS A 158 -4.62 -4.25 14.33
CA LYS A 158 -3.22 -3.84 14.16
C LYS A 158 -2.29 -5.05 14.04
N SER A 159 -2.47 -6.07 14.89
CA SER A 159 -1.72 -7.31 14.79
C SER A 159 -1.95 -8.04 13.46
N LEU A 160 -3.18 -8.01 12.94
CA LEU A 160 -3.49 -8.58 11.63
C LEU A 160 -2.82 -7.78 10.50
N LEU A 161 -2.90 -6.45 10.51
CA LEU A 161 -2.22 -5.59 9.54
C LEU A 161 -0.71 -5.88 9.49
N GLU A 162 -0.06 -6.02 10.65
CA GLU A 162 1.36 -6.38 10.69
C GLU A 162 1.65 -7.76 10.07
N LYS A 163 0.76 -8.75 10.25
CA LYS A 163 0.88 -10.05 9.59
C LYS A 163 0.74 -9.94 8.07
N LEU A 164 -0.22 -9.12 7.60
CA LEU A 164 -0.41 -8.87 6.17
C LEU A 164 0.80 -8.16 5.56
N ARG A 165 1.38 -7.19 6.28
CA ARG A 165 2.63 -6.53 5.88
C ARG A 165 3.77 -7.53 5.73
N ARG A 166 3.98 -8.41 6.72
CA ARG A 166 5.01 -9.46 6.65
C ARG A 166 4.78 -10.46 5.53
N ALA A 167 3.53 -10.70 5.17
CA ALA A 167 3.16 -11.53 4.03
C ALA A 167 3.32 -10.81 2.67
N ASN A 168 3.80 -9.56 2.66
CA ASN A 168 3.95 -8.72 1.47
C ASN A 168 2.65 -8.47 0.70
N ILE A 169 1.51 -8.40 1.38
CA ILE A 169 0.23 -8.02 0.78
C ILE A 169 0.22 -6.50 0.61
N PRO A 170 0.20 -5.98 -0.62
CA PRO A 170 0.43 -4.56 -0.85
C PRO A 170 -0.81 -3.68 -0.64
N GLN A 171 -2.01 -4.26 -0.65
CA GLN A 171 -3.26 -3.52 -0.59
C GLN A 171 -4.22 -4.10 0.44
N VAL A 172 -4.91 -3.20 1.15
CA VAL A 172 -6.04 -3.56 2.00
C VAL A 172 -7.26 -2.70 1.66
N THR A 173 -8.44 -3.29 1.75
CA THR A 173 -9.71 -2.57 1.64
C THR A 173 -10.46 -2.72 2.95
N PHE A 174 -10.69 -1.65 3.65
CA PHE A 174 -11.58 -1.63 4.80
C PHE A 174 -13.02 -1.60 4.34
N THR A 175 -13.78 -2.57 4.77
CA THR A 175 -15.17 -2.80 4.38
C THR A 175 -15.97 -3.38 5.55
N GLY A 176 -17.10 -3.97 5.28
CA GLY A 176 -17.97 -4.62 6.27
C GLY A 176 -19.42 -4.24 6.05
N GLY A 177 -20.15 -4.00 7.12
CA GLY A 177 -21.44 -3.33 7.07
C GLY A 177 -21.23 -1.88 6.66
N GLU A 178 -20.78 -1.09 7.59
CA GLU A 178 -20.30 0.28 7.35
C GLU A 178 -19.07 0.54 8.24
N PRO A 179 -17.87 0.63 7.70
CA PRO A 179 -16.66 0.75 8.51
C PRO A 179 -16.57 2.06 9.30
N THR A 180 -17.21 3.15 8.83
CA THR A 180 -17.23 4.43 9.53
C THR A 180 -18.07 4.44 10.82
N LEU A 181 -18.80 3.34 11.11
CA LEU A 181 -19.43 3.14 12.41
C LEU A 181 -18.43 2.77 13.51
N ARG A 182 -17.23 2.41 13.16
CA ARG A 182 -16.16 2.12 14.13
C ARG A 182 -15.49 3.41 14.58
N PRO A 183 -15.48 3.69 15.89
CA PRO A 183 -14.85 4.92 16.42
C PRO A 183 -13.32 4.90 16.26
N ASP A 184 -12.72 3.72 16.19
CA ASP A 184 -11.27 3.49 16.02
C ASP A 184 -10.82 3.41 14.55
N LEU A 185 -11.70 3.69 13.59
CA LEU A 185 -11.35 3.67 12.17
C LEU A 185 -10.14 4.57 11.82
N PRO A 186 -10.03 5.82 12.32
CA PRO A 186 -8.86 6.66 12.04
C PRO A 186 -7.55 6.00 12.47
N GLU A 187 -7.54 5.39 13.66
CA GLU A 187 -6.37 4.69 14.20
C GLU A 187 -5.99 3.46 13.37
N LEU A 188 -6.98 2.76 12.80
CA LEU A 188 -6.74 1.63 11.89
C LEU A 188 -6.23 2.09 10.52
N VAL A 189 -6.72 3.22 10.01
CA VAL A 189 -6.21 3.83 8.78
C VAL A 189 -4.75 4.26 8.95
N GLU A 190 -4.42 4.87 10.09
CA GLU A 190 -3.05 5.24 10.44
C GLU A 190 -2.14 4.00 10.52
N ALA A 191 -2.59 2.92 11.16
CA ALA A 191 -1.84 1.66 11.23
C ALA A 191 -1.68 0.97 9.87
N ALA A 192 -2.49 1.33 8.87
CA ALA A 192 -2.47 0.77 7.53
C ALA A 192 -1.67 1.62 6.51
N GLN A 193 -0.94 2.65 6.92
CA GLN A 193 -0.21 3.57 6.02
C GLN A 193 0.82 2.87 5.11
N TRP A 194 1.33 1.71 5.51
CA TRP A 194 2.23 0.93 4.67
C TRP A 194 1.54 0.36 3.41
N PHE A 195 0.21 0.16 3.46
CA PHE A 195 -0.55 -0.41 2.35
C PHE A 195 -1.09 0.68 1.43
N VAL A 196 -1.45 0.30 0.21
CA VAL A 196 -2.47 1.04 -0.53
C VAL A 196 -3.81 0.75 0.15
N THR A 197 -4.26 1.67 0.97
CA THR A 197 -5.47 1.51 1.79
C THR A 197 -6.68 2.11 1.08
N ARG A 198 -7.73 1.31 0.96
CA ARG A 198 -9.03 1.72 0.42
C ARG A 198 -10.10 1.61 1.51
N LEU A 199 -11.07 2.51 1.46
CA LEU A 199 -12.23 2.49 2.32
C LEU A 199 -13.49 2.37 1.47
N ASN A 200 -14.20 1.24 1.62
CA ASN A 200 -15.53 1.06 1.03
C ASN A 200 -16.57 1.53 2.04
N THR A 201 -17.11 2.71 1.83
CA THR A 201 -18.10 3.33 2.72
C THR A 201 -19.28 3.86 1.94
N ASN A 202 -20.44 3.95 2.58
CA ASN A 202 -21.60 4.64 2.03
C ASN A 202 -21.50 6.18 2.16
N GLY A 203 -20.44 6.69 2.78
CA GLY A 203 -20.12 8.11 2.88
C GLY A 203 -20.97 8.92 3.85
N ARG A 204 -21.98 8.34 4.52
CA ARG A 204 -22.95 9.10 5.36
C ARG A 204 -22.34 9.72 6.60
N LEU A 205 -21.23 9.18 7.09
CA LEU A 205 -20.53 9.64 8.28
C LEU A 205 -19.16 10.28 7.95
N LEU A 206 -18.87 10.50 6.66
CA LEU A 206 -17.67 11.24 6.27
C LEU A 206 -17.86 12.72 6.61
N THR A 207 -16.93 13.26 7.36
CA THR A 207 -16.83 14.69 7.68
C THR A 207 -15.45 15.19 7.28
N PRO A 208 -15.24 16.52 7.12
CA PRO A 208 -13.91 17.06 6.84
C PRO A 208 -12.85 16.63 7.86
N GLU A 209 -13.26 16.44 9.14
CA GLU A 209 -12.36 16.05 10.23
C GLU A 209 -11.95 14.55 10.14
N LEU A 210 -12.76 13.73 9.46
CA LEU A 210 -12.45 12.30 9.23
C LEU A 210 -11.62 12.11 7.96
N CYS A 211 -11.66 13.05 7.03
CA CYS A 211 -10.92 13.02 5.76
C CYS A 211 -9.55 13.69 5.88
#